data_9d7c323a3f998a106be37f9ad1f380aa
#
_entry.id   9d7c323a3f998a106be37f9ad1f380aa
#
_cell.length_a   1.000
_cell.length_b   1.000
_cell.length_c   1.000
_cell.angle_alpha   90.00
_cell.angle_beta   90.00
_cell.angle_gamma   90.00
#
_symmetry.space_group_name_H-M   'P 1'
#
loop_
_entity.id
_entity.type
_entity.pdbx_description
1 polymer ?
#
loop_
_entity_poly.entity_id
_entity_poly.type
_entity_poly.pdbx_seq_one_letter_code
_entity_poly.pdbx_strand_id
1 'polypeptide(L)'
;MTILMLRHALLVPVLLGSCVAATAADLPGQQGPTTALLQGGPLQLSTRRTAELVPDGNRIWKVELHRGPRLLASWPAASGVARRQSADRRWSPGNAAPLPAGEYSLGRPEPWGNDLWFDLTPRFDTTRSALGIHRCYPGTGCICIPERADIDANPSWVNSTGIRSLKVLN
;
A
#
# COMPACT_ATOMS: atom_id res chain seq x y z
N MET A 1 64.71 27.61 -29.49
CA MET A 1 63.42 28.17 -29.86
C MET A 1 62.58 28.31 -28.59
N THR A 2 62.59 29.49 -27.99
CA THR A 2 62.15 29.80 -26.64
C THR A 2 60.77 30.45 -26.75
N ILE A 3 59.72 29.81 -26.24
CA ILE A 3 58.35 30.35 -26.24
C ILE A 3 58.08 31.01 -24.89
N LEU A 4 57.91 32.32 -24.96
CA LEU A 4 57.61 33.21 -23.85
C LEU A 4 56.13 33.10 -23.45
N MET A 5 55.83 32.63 -22.24
CA MET A 5 54.49 32.60 -21.68
C MET A 5 54.12 33.92 -21.01
N LEU A 6 53.18 34.61 -21.61
CA LEU A 6 52.65 35.88 -21.11
C LEU A 6 51.54 35.58 -20.08
N ARG A 7 51.78 35.95 -18.81
CA ARG A 7 50.80 35.82 -17.71
C ARG A 7 49.91 37.08 -17.72
N HIS A 8 48.63 36.90 -18.01
CA HIS A 8 47.61 37.93 -17.78
C HIS A 8 47.04 37.78 -16.37
N ALA A 9 47.24 38.77 -15.55
CA ALA A 9 46.61 38.90 -14.25
C ALA A 9 45.19 39.52 -14.45
N LEU A 10 44.16 38.74 -14.14
CA LEU A 10 42.78 39.20 -14.10
C LEU A 10 42.47 39.72 -12.68
N LEU A 11 42.27 41.03 -12.57
CA LEU A 11 41.72 41.69 -11.39
C LEU A 11 40.23 41.40 -11.31
N VAL A 12 39.82 40.71 -10.23
CA VAL A 12 38.39 40.49 -9.91
C VAL A 12 37.94 41.62 -8.98
N PRO A 13 36.91 42.39 -9.31
CA PRO A 13 36.34 43.36 -8.37
C PRO A 13 35.50 42.66 -7.30
N VAL A 14 35.83 42.90 -6.04
CA VAL A 14 35.05 42.51 -4.89
C VAL A 14 33.82 43.40 -4.79
N LEU A 15 32.67 42.91 -5.18
CA LEU A 15 31.38 43.53 -4.93
C LEU A 15 30.93 43.19 -3.50
N LEU A 16 30.99 44.18 -2.62
CA LEU A 16 30.37 44.17 -1.30
C LEU A 16 28.86 44.17 -1.49
N GLY A 17 28.26 42.99 -1.50
CA GLY A 17 26.81 42.79 -1.50
C GLY A 17 26.25 43.02 -0.11
N SER A 18 25.43 44.07 0.05
CA SER A 18 24.65 44.34 1.24
C SER A 18 23.68 43.18 1.48
N CYS A 19 23.82 42.50 2.63
CA CYS A 19 22.83 41.54 3.14
C CYS A 19 21.53 42.30 3.47
N VAL A 20 20.57 42.24 2.58
CA VAL A 20 19.18 42.55 2.89
C VAL A 20 18.63 41.33 3.64
N ALA A 21 18.36 41.49 4.93
CA ALA A 21 17.61 40.49 5.70
C ALA A 21 16.22 40.39 5.10
N ALA A 22 15.99 39.36 4.31
CA ALA A 22 14.65 39.01 3.88
C ALA A 22 13.90 38.50 5.14
N THR A 23 12.95 39.30 5.62
CA THR A 23 11.93 38.84 6.54
C THR A 23 11.19 37.70 5.86
N ALA A 24 11.25 36.50 6.48
CA ALA A 24 10.46 35.35 6.05
C ALA A 24 8.97 35.76 6.13
N ALA A 25 8.40 36.08 4.98
CA ALA A 25 6.97 36.17 4.85
C ALA A 25 6.43 34.75 5.09
N ASP A 26 5.60 34.58 6.11
CA ASP A 26 4.84 33.39 6.36
C ASP A 26 4.03 33.06 5.10
N LEU A 27 4.55 32.14 4.29
CA LEU A 27 3.79 31.51 3.22
C LEU A 27 2.71 30.66 3.86
N PRO A 28 1.44 30.78 3.47
CA PRO A 28 0.37 29.98 4.03
C PRO A 28 0.69 28.52 3.81
N GLY A 29 1.05 27.86 4.90
CA GLY A 29 1.11 26.45 5.19
C GLY A 29 1.22 25.48 4.02
N GLN A 30 2.42 25.22 3.51
CA GLN A 30 2.73 23.90 2.97
C GLN A 30 2.75 22.93 4.16
N GLN A 31 1.56 22.41 4.51
CA GLN A 31 1.46 21.29 5.42
C GLN A 31 2.14 20.10 4.73
N GLY A 32 3.32 19.74 5.24
CA GLY A 32 4.04 18.58 4.74
C GLY A 32 3.17 17.31 4.79
N PRO A 33 3.51 16.27 4.03
CA PRO A 33 2.71 15.03 3.93
C PRO A 33 2.38 14.40 5.29
N THR A 34 3.19 14.63 6.32
CA THR A 34 2.96 14.12 7.69
C THR A 34 1.77 14.79 8.38
N THR A 35 1.55 16.09 8.16
CA THR A 35 0.42 16.81 8.78
C THR A 35 -0.91 16.46 8.11
N ALA A 36 -0.91 16.22 6.80
CA ALA A 36 -2.08 15.74 6.07
C ALA A 36 -2.48 14.31 6.51
N LEU A 37 -1.54 13.49 6.99
CA LEU A 37 -1.81 12.17 7.53
C LEU A 37 -2.53 12.22 8.90
N LEU A 38 -2.40 13.31 9.65
CA LEU A 38 -3.04 13.47 10.96
C LEU A 38 -4.44 14.10 10.89
N GLN A 39 -4.79 14.75 9.78
CA GLN A 39 -6.10 15.37 9.59
C GLN A 39 -7.06 14.42 8.87
N GLY A 40 -8.01 13.87 9.62
CA GLY A 40 -9.16 13.14 9.09
C GLY A 40 -9.24 11.69 9.54
N GLY A 41 -10.24 11.31 10.31
CA GLY A 41 -10.74 9.98 10.63
C GLY A 41 -9.75 8.83 10.82
N PRO A 42 -10.21 7.68 11.30
CA PRO A 42 -9.37 6.50 11.47
C PRO A 42 -8.92 5.96 10.10
N LEU A 43 -7.70 5.40 10.08
CA LEU A 43 -7.22 4.62 8.94
C LEU A 43 -7.93 3.27 8.91
N GLN A 44 -8.39 2.88 7.74
CA GLN A 44 -9.06 1.61 7.51
C GLN A 44 -8.45 0.92 6.28
N LEU A 45 -8.07 -0.34 6.45
CA LEU A 45 -7.75 -1.23 5.35
C LEU A 45 -9.00 -2.03 4.98
N SER A 46 -9.34 -2.06 3.71
CA SER A 46 -10.44 -2.86 3.20
C SER A 46 -10.04 -3.60 1.93
N THR A 47 -10.77 -4.66 1.63
CA THR A 47 -10.68 -5.32 0.33
C THR A 47 -12.06 -5.61 -0.21
N ARG A 48 -12.20 -5.50 -1.52
CA ARG A 48 -13.46 -5.76 -2.20
C ARG A 48 -13.24 -6.43 -3.55
N ARG A 49 -14.22 -7.22 -3.91
CA ARG A 49 -14.34 -7.81 -5.24
C ARG A 49 -14.92 -6.77 -6.20
N THR A 50 -14.31 -6.63 -7.37
CA THR A 50 -14.83 -5.76 -8.45
C THR A 50 -15.68 -6.56 -9.43
N ALA A 51 -16.34 -5.87 -10.36
CA ALA A 51 -17.02 -6.51 -11.50
C ALA A 51 -16.04 -6.91 -12.62
N GLU A 52 -14.82 -6.37 -12.59
CA GLU A 52 -13.81 -6.58 -13.62
C GLU A 52 -13.23 -7.99 -13.56
N LEU A 53 -12.91 -8.54 -14.73
CA LEU A 53 -12.28 -9.85 -14.90
C LEU A 53 -10.92 -9.70 -15.54
N VAL A 54 -10.00 -10.58 -15.15
CA VAL A 54 -8.75 -10.81 -15.89
C VAL A 54 -9.00 -11.83 -17.02
N PRO A 55 -8.07 -11.97 -18.01
CA PRO A 55 -8.27 -12.84 -19.17
C PRO A 55 -8.59 -14.30 -18.85
N ASP A 56 -8.15 -14.82 -17.71
CA ASP A 56 -8.44 -16.19 -17.25
C ASP A 56 -9.84 -16.34 -16.60
N GLY A 57 -10.64 -15.28 -16.60
CA GLY A 57 -11.98 -15.24 -16.02
C GLY A 57 -12.02 -15.04 -14.51
N ASN A 58 -10.88 -14.84 -13.84
CA ASN A 58 -10.86 -14.52 -12.42
C ASN A 58 -11.30 -13.07 -12.19
N ARG A 59 -11.86 -12.78 -11.03
CA ARG A 59 -12.25 -11.41 -10.66
C ARG A 59 -11.07 -10.64 -10.10
N ILE A 60 -10.99 -9.39 -10.50
CA ILE A 60 -10.07 -8.43 -9.87
C ILE A 60 -10.66 -8.06 -8.50
N TRP A 61 -9.82 -8.16 -7.50
CA TRP A 61 -10.03 -7.60 -6.18
C TRP A 61 -9.16 -6.38 -6.00
N LYS A 62 -9.51 -5.51 -5.05
CA LYS A 62 -8.69 -4.36 -4.66
C LYS A 62 -8.50 -4.37 -3.16
N VAL A 63 -7.27 -4.20 -2.73
CA VAL A 63 -6.94 -3.85 -1.34
C VAL A 63 -6.82 -2.34 -1.30
N GLU A 64 -7.55 -1.68 -0.41
CA GLU A 64 -7.67 -0.22 -0.37
C GLU A 64 -7.41 0.31 1.04
N LEU A 65 -6.54 1.30 1.13
CA LEU A 65 -6.27 2.05 2.35
C LEU A 65 -7.03 3.36 2.31
N HIS A 66 -7.88 3.59 3.28
CA HIS A 66 -8.68 4.79 3.41
C HIS A 66 -8.39 5.56 4.70
N ARG A 67 -8.62 6.86 4.67
CA ARG A 67 -8.77 7.71 5.85
C ARG A 67 -10.11 8.43 5.76
N GLY A 68 -11.07 7.97 6.57
CA GLY A 68 -12.46 8.38 6.38
C GLY A 68 -12.91 8.10 4.92
N PRO A 69 -13.47 9.08 4.21
CA PRO A 69 -13.91 8.90 2.82
C PRO A 69 -12.75 8.94 1.80
N ARG A 70 -11.54 9.33 2.21
CA ARG A 70 -10.41 9.54 1.29
C ARG A 70 -9.65 8.24 1.05
N LEU A 71 -9.56 7.82 -0.22
CA LEU A 71 -8.66 6.75 -0.66
C LEU A 71 -7.22 7.26 -0.63
N LEU A 72 -6.33 6.56 0.07
CA LEU A 72 -4.91 6.88 0.18
C LEU A 72 -4.05 6.00 -0.72
N ALA A 73 -4.39 4.71 -0.83
CA ALA A 73 -3.69 3.74 -1.67
C ALA A 73 -4.64 2.63 -2.10
N SER A 74 -4.36 2.01 -3.24
CA SER A 74 -5.10 0.86 -3.77
C SER A 74 -4.15 -0.07 -4.49
N TRP A 75 -4.28 -1.37 -4.23
CA TRP A 75 -3.47 -2.42 -4.83
C TRP A 75 -4.36 -3.45 -5.51
N PRO A 76 -4.05 -3.84 -6.75
CA PRO A 76 -4.72 -4.95 -7.40
C PRO A 76 -4.52 -6.24 -6.61
N ALA A 77 -5.55 -7.06 -6.54
CA ALA A 77 -5.51 -8.31 -5.81
C ALA A 77 -6.38 -9.37 -6.51
N ALA A 78 -6.27 -10.60 -6.05
CA ALA A 78 -7.15 -11.70 -6.41
C ALA A 78 -7.57 -12.45 -5.14
N SER A 79 -8.70 -13.14 -5.18
CA SER A 79 -9.11 -14.06 -4.11
C SER A 79 -9.98 -15.17 -4.69
N GLY A 80 -9.66 -16.40 -4.36
CA GLY A 80 -10.31 -17.57 -4.95
C GLY A 80 -9.94 -17.78 -6.42
N VAL A 81 -10.50 -18.81 -7.03
CA VAL A 81 -10.34 -19.11 -8.46
C VAL A 81 -11.60 -18.78 -9.24
N ALA A 82 -11.48 -18.54 -10.56
CA ALA A 82 -12.56 -18.10 -11.43
C ALA A 82 -13.85 -18.93 -11.26
N ARG A 83 -13.73 -20.27 -11.31
CA ARG A 83 -14.86 -21.20 -11.19
C ARG A 83 -15.53 -21.25 -9.80
N ARG A 84 -14.93 -20.61 -8.79
CA ARG A 84 -15.42 -20.60 -7.42
C ARG A 84 -15.87 -19.23 -6.93
N GLN A 85 -15.90 -18.24 -7.79
CA GLN A 85 -16.27 -16.87 -7.41
C GLN A 85 -17.68 -16.73 -6.82
N SER A 86 -18.61 -17.64 -7.16
CA SER A 86 -19.97 -17.70 -6.64
C SER A 86 -20.15 -18.70 -5.48
N ALA A 87 -19.11 -19.44 -5.08
CA ALA A 87 -19.22 -20.41 -3.99
C ALA A 87 -19.49 -19.70 -2.66
N ASP A 88 -20.12 -20.42 -1.73
CA ASP A 88 -20.25 -19.98 -0.34
C ASP A 88 -18.85 -19.78 0.25
N ARG A 89 -18.58 -18.53 0.58
CA ARG A 89 -17.27 -18.10 1.04
C ARG A 89 -17.02 -18.40 2.50
N ARG A 90 -18.09 -18.48 3.30
CA ARG A 90 -18.00 -18.62 4.78
C ARG A 90 -17.82 -20.07 5.23
N TRP A 91 -18.53 -20.99 4.60
CA TRP A 91 -18.61 -22.37 5.03
C TRP A 91 -17.94 -23.37 4.10
N SER A 92 -17.28 -22.88 3.05
CA SER A 92 -16.56 -23.70 2.04
C SER A 92 -15.11 -23.94 2.46
N PRO A 93 -14.76 -25.00 3.14
CA PRO A 93 -13.40 -25.26 3.56
C PRO A 93 -12.51 -25.58 2.37
N GLY A 94 -11.35 -24.91 2.27
CA GLY A 94 -10.21 -25.32 1.45
C GLY A 94 -10.42 -25.52 -0.05
N ASN A 95 -11.52 -25.04 -0.65
CA ASN A 95 -11.89 -25.35 -2.03
C ASN A 95 -11.66 -24.20 -3.02
N ALA A 96 -10.73 -23.31 -2.70
CA ALA A 96 -10.38 -22.14 -3.51
C ALA A 96 -11.53 -21.13 -3.71
N ALA A 97 -12.54 -21.13 -2.84
CA ALA A 97 -13.53 -20.05 -2.77
C ALA A 97 -12.86 -18.74 -2.31
N PRO A 98 -13.37 -17.59 -2.72
CA PRO A 98 -12.83 -16.29 -2.29
C PRO A 98 -12.87 -16.09 -0.78
N LEU A 99 -12.09 -15.15 -0.27
CA LEU A 99 -12.09 -14.77 1.15
C LEU A 99 -13.51 -14.35 1.59
N PRO A 100 -14.04 -14.88 2.71
CA PRO A 100 -15.35 -14.48 3.21
C PRO A 100 -15.44 -12.98 3.51
N ALA A 101 -16.62 -12.39 3.27
CA ALA A 101 -16.89 -11.03 3.71
C ALA A 101 -17.00 -10.96 5.23
N GLY A 102 -16.50 -9.88 5.82
CA GLY A 102 -16.50 -9.67 7.27
C GLY A 102 -15.28 -8.90 7.74
N GLU A 103 -15.13 -8.83 9.04
CA GLU A 103 -13.98 -8.17 9.69
C GLU A 103 -12.95 -9.21 10.15
N TYR A 104 -11.70 -8.85 10.02
CA TYR A 104 -10.56 -9.68 10.38
C TYR A 104 -9.59 -8.90 11.27
N SER A 105 -8.98 -9.58 12.23
CA SER A 105 -7.73 -9.13 12.81
C SER A 105 -6.63 -9.32 11.77
N LEU A 106 -5.81 -8.27 11.59
CA LEU A 106 -4.67 -8.28 10.67
C LEU A 106 -3.38 -8.44 11.46
N GLY A 107 -2.66 -9.50 11.19
CA GLY A 107 -1.34 -9.76 11.73
C GLY A 107 -0.29 -8.75 11.22
N ARG A 108 0.86 -8.74 11.88
CA ARG A 108 2.04 -8.04 11.35
C ARG A 108 2.58 -8.81 10.16
N PRO A 109 3.25 -8.12 9.22
CA PRO A 109 3.94 -8.81 8.15
C PRO A 109 5.05 -9.70 8.71
N GLU A 110 5.05 -10.95 8.31
CA GLU A 110 6.03 -11.95 8.70
C GLU A 110 6.72 -12.53 7.46
N PRO A 111 8.01 -12.86 7.53
CA PRO A 111 8.69 -13.58 6.44
C PRO A 111 8.01 -14.93 6.16
N TRP A 112 7.74 -15.22 4.90
CA TRP A 112 7.18 -16.48 4.44
C TRP A 112 7.93 -16.98 3.19
N GLY A 113 8.95 -17.78 3.42
CA GLY A 113 9.91 -18.11 2.36
C GLY A 113 10.61 -16.85 1.83
N ASN A 114 10.51 -16.62 0.51
CA ASN A 114 11.04 -15.41 -0.14
C ASN A 114 9.98 -14.30 -0.24
N ASP A 115 8.92 -14.37 0.57
CA ASP A 115 7.77 -13.48 0.48
C ASP A 115 7.34 -12.98 1.87
N LEU A 116 6.21 -12.28 1.92
CA LEU A 116 5.59 -11.79 3.15
C LEU A 116 4.21 -12.39 3.32
N TRP A 117 3.88 -12.72 4.56
CA TRP A 117 2.57 -13.17 5.00
C TRP A 117 1.99 -12.19 6.01
N PHE A 118 0.71 -11.84 5.82
CA PHE A 118 -0.09 -11.11 6.81
C PHE A 118 -1.22 -12.02 7.23
N ASP A 119 -1.21 -12.49 8.45
CA ASP A 119 -2.26 -13.36 8.97
C ASP A 119 -3.61 -12.65 9.04
N LEU A 120 -4.68 -13.36 8.71
CA LEU A 120 -6.06 -12.88 8.79
C LEU A 120 -6.88 -13.80 9.68
N THR A 121 -7.12 -13.35 10.90
CA THR A 121 -7.99 -14.06 11.84
C THR A 121 -9.42 -13.52 11.74
N PRO A 122 -10.41 -14.32 11.30
CA PRO A 122 -11.80 -13.90 11.23
C PRO A 122 -12.35 -13.47 12.60
N ARG A 123 -13.14 -12.38 12.62
CA ARG A 123 -13.90 -11.93 13.80
C ARG A 123 -15.37 -12.35 13.72
N PHE A 124 -15.65 -13.43 13.01
CA PHE A 124 -16.98 -13.99 12.81
C PHE A 124 -16.86 -15.51 12.65
N ASP A 125 -17.98 -16.22 12.79
CA ASP A 125 -17.99 -17.67 12.65
C ASP A 125 -17.77 -18.10 11.21
N THR A 126 -16.84 -19.02 11.01
CA THR A 126 -16.49 -19.62 9.71
C THR A 126 -15.74 -20.92 9.89
N THR A 127 -15.85 -21.81 8.93
CA THR A 127 -15.01 -23.02 8.87
C THR A 127 -13.66 -22.77 8.15
N ARG A 128 -13.43 -21.54 7.70
CA ARG A 128 -12.21 -21.16 6.99
C ARG A 128 -11.07 -20.89 7.96
N SER A 129 -9.89 -21.38 7.62
CA SER A 129 -8.66 -21.22 8.39
C SER A 129 -7.47 -20.97 7.46
N ALA A 130 -6.31 -20.66 8.01
CA ALA A 130 -5.08 -20.34 7.28
C ALA A 130 -5.31 -19.25 6.21
N LEU A 131 -5.98 -18.18 6.62
CA LEU A 131 -6.30 -17.05 5.75
C LEU A 131 -5.23 -15.96 5.90
N GLY A 132 -4.89 -15.30 4.81
CA GLY A 132 -3.86 -14.26 4.84
C GLY A 132 -3.86 -13.36 3.61
N ILE A 133 -2.98 -12.37 3.67
CA ILE A 133 -2.56 -11.57 2.50
C ILE A 133 -1.12 -11.97 2.18
N HIS A 134 -0.85 -12.35 0.96
CA HIS A 134 0.50 -12.70 0.51
C HIS A 134 0.62 -12.60 -1.01
N ARG A 135 1.84 -12.75 -1.53
CA ARG A 135 2.04 -12.81 -2.98
C ARG A 135 1.63 -14.18 -3.51
N CYS A 136 0.66 -14.22 -4.37
CA CYS A 136 0.18 -15.42 -5.05
C CYS A 136 -0.68 -15.08 -6.26
N TYR A 137 -0.91 -16.08 -7.12
CA TYR A 137 -1.91 -16.03 -8.17
C TYR A 137 -2.05 -17.42 -8.83
N PRO A 138 -3.27 -17.94 -9.06
CA PRO A 138 -4.54 -17.48 -8.46
C PRO A 138 -4.62 -17.78 -6.97
N GLY A 139 -5.49 -17.08 -6.25
CA GLY A 139 -5.69 -17.31 -4.82
C GLY A 139 -6.47 -18.58 -4.52
N THR A 140 -6.13 -19.24 -3.40
CA THR A 140 -6.88 -20.40 -2.91
C THR A 140 -7.79 -20.06 -1.74
N GLY A 141 -8.16 -18.78 -1.61
CA GLY A 141 -9.04 -18.27 -0.55
C GLY A 141 -8.42 -17.17 0.31
N CYS A 142 -7.13 -16.91 0.15
CA CYS A 142 -6.43 -15.74 0.68
C CYS A 142 -6.67 -14.51 -0.20
N ILE A 143 -6.19 -13.36 0.22
CA ILE A 143 -6.00 -12.20 -0.64
C ILE A 143 -4.61 -12.29 -1.24
N CYS A 144 -4.56 -12.44 -2.55
CA CYS A 144 -3.32 -12.49 -3.32
C CYS A 144 -3.02 -11.13 -3.92
N ILE A 145 -1.85 -10.57 -3.62
CA ILE A 145 -1.30 -9.40 -4.30
C ILE A 145 -0.21 -9.92 -5.23
N PRO A 146 -0.43 -9.98 -6.57
CA PRO A 146 0.48 -10.67 -7.48
C PRO A 146 1.85 -10.00 -7.58
N GLU A 147 1.84 -8.65 -7.60
CA GLU A 147 3.05 -7.88 -7.83
C GLU A 147 3.90 -7.75 -6.57
N ARG A 148 5.20 -8.02 -6.70
CA ARG A 148 6.15 -7.95 -5.60
C ARG A 148 6.22 -6.55 -5.01
N ALA A 149 6.29 -5.52 -5.84
CA ALA A 149 6.37 -4.14 -5.38
C ALA A 149 5.14 -3.74 -4.55
N ASP A 150 3.96 -4.23 -4.91
CA ASP A 150 2.72 -3.93 -4.21
C ASP A 150 2.65 -4.63 -2.85
N ILE A 151 3.10 -5.90 -2.77
CA ILE A 151 3.14 -6.60 -1.48
C ILE A 151 4.19 -5.99 -0.56
N ASP A 152 5.33 -5.54 -1.08
CA ASP A 152 6.39 -4.91 -0.31
C ASP A 152 6.02 -3.48 0.17
N ALA A 153 5.08 -2.79 -0.49
CA ALA A 153 4.56 -1.50 -0.04
C ALA A 153 3.64 -1.63 1.19
N ASN A 154 2.90 -2.73 1.33
CA ASN A 154 1.93 -2.95 2.41
C ASN A 154 2.55 -2.95 3.82
N PRO A 155 3.74 -3.58 4.09
CA PRO A 155 4.36 -3.55 5.41
C PRO A 155 4.62 -2.15 5.92
N SER A 156 5.03 -1.26 5.04
CA SER A 156 5.25 0.15 5.38
C SER A 156 4.00 0.79 5.97
N TRP A 157 2.85 0.59 5.35
CA TRP A 157 1.58 1.12 5.84
C TRP A 157 1.10 0.43 7.11
N VAL A 158 1.13 -0.91 7.16
CA VAL A 158 0.68 -1.68 8.33
C VAL A 158 1.52 -1.37 9.57
N ASN A 159 2.84 -1.25 9.41
CA ASN A 159 3.75 -0.97 10.53
C ASN A 159 3.71 0.50 10.96
N SER A 160 3.75 1.45 10.02
CA SER A 160 3.79 2.89 10.34
C SER A 160 2.47 3.44 10.84
N THR A 161 1.35 2.87 10.40
CA THR A 161 0.01 3.35 10.80
C THR A 161 -0.60 2.60 11.97
N GLY A 162 -0.04 1.45 12.34
CA GLY A 162 -0.57 0.60 13.41
C GLY A 162 -1.90 -0.09 13.08
N ILE A 163 -2.29 -0.16 11.80
CA ILE A 163 -3.51 -0.86 11.37
C ILE A 163 -3.43 -2.34 11.78
N ARG A 164 -4.48 -2.85 12.41
CA ARG A 164 -4.61 -4.24 12.89
C ARG A 164 -5.96 -4.86 12.52
N SER A 165 -6.64 -4.30 11.53
CA SER A 165 -7.90 -4.85 11.02
C SER A 165 -8.00 -4.68 9.51
N LEU A 166 -8.65 -5.66 8.89
CA LEU A 166 -9.05 -5.65 7.49
C LEU A 166 -10.57 -5.86 7.43
N LYS A 167 -11.25 -5.06 6.61
CA LYS A 167 -12.66 -5.26 6.29
C LYS A 167 -12.78 -5.83 4.88
N VAL A 168 -13.39 -7.01 4.75
CA VAL A 168 -13.69 -7.63 3.45
C VAL A 168 -15.13 -7.32 3.08
N LEU A 169 -15.30 -6.63 1.96
CA LEU A 169 -16.60 -6.24 1.41
C LEU A 169 -17.10 -7.26 0.36
N ASN A 170 -18.39 -7.27 0.11
CA ASN A 170 -18.99 -8.09 -0.95
C ASN A 170 -18.84 -7.45 -2.32
#